data_aab0175aaecffceb97b708a3ed0ba093
#
_entry.id   aab0175aaecffceb97b708a3ed0ba093
#
_cell.length_a   1.000
_cell.length_b   1.000
_cell.length_c   1.000
_cell.angle_alpha   90.00
_cell.angle_beta   90.00
_cell.angle_gamma   90.00
#
_symmetry.space_group_name_H-M   'P 1'
#
loop_
_entity.id
_entity.type
_entity.pdbx_description
1 polymer ?
#
loop_
_entity_poly.entity_id
_entity_poly.type
_entity_poly.pdbx_seq_one_letter_code
_entity_poly.pdbx_strand_id
1 'polypeptide(L)'
;QQKMGYKQTITLHGVKLDIYVLKADNRVRSKIVRFLPILGFLVIINVVLPMGFVLLLNHSFTKRIRGLSKVFQSVNGEHLVQMAHEDGRDEIGSMIRNYNRMVKRTNELIQTVYKNKIKEQEILVGRKNAELLALQSQINPHFLFNALESIRMRSLLKEENETADMVEKLAIMQRQYVDWGNDSVEIEQELEFVKAYLSLQKYRFGDRLNYNLEIDPECAQIRIPKLTIVTFVENACVHGIESKASPGWIFVRAYKREEQLYIEIEDTGSGIEEQKLYQMQHDMQNADIEMLKNKKSVGMLNACLRLKMYTEDHVCFEIEGEEGVGTWITICIPMEYLSFAEGCVNGPVCKRGKEIC
;
A
#
# COMPACT_ATOMS: atom_id res chain seq x y z
N GLN A 1 -40.44 66.29 71.07
CA GLN A 1 -40.69 67.75 70.92
C GLN A 1 -40.64 68.12 69.44
N GLN A 2 -41.88 68.35 68.79
CA GLN A 2 -41.97 68.85 67.44
C GLN A 2 -41.58 70.33 67.41
N LYS A 3 -40.51 70.67 66.74
CA LYS A 3 -40.15 72.07 66.54
C LYS A 3 -41.16 72.72 65.59
N MET A 4 -42.01 73.67 66.11
CA MET A 4 -42.83 74.52 65.33
C MET A 4 -41.96 75.30 64.32
N GLY A 5 -42.25 75.19 63.05
CA GLY A 5 -41.46 75.83 61.99
C GLY A 5 -41.94 77.25 61.70
N TYR A 6 -43.22 77.48 61.66
CA TYR A 6 -43.85 78.79 61.42
C TYR A 6 -45.27 78.75 61.90
N LYS A 7 -45.78 79.90 62.59
CA LYS A 7 -47.16 80.08 62.97
C LYS A 7 -47.68 81.36 62.29
N GLN A 8 -48.72 81.21 61.49
CA GLN A 8 -49.38 82.36 60.92
C GLN A 8 -50.84 82.38 61.36
N THR A 9 -51.26 83.52 61.96
CA THR A 9 -52.63 83.71 62.41
C THR A 9 -53.36 84.52 61.33
N ILE A 10 -54.42 84.00 60.78
CA ILE A 10 -55.29 84.68 59.79
C ILE A 10 -56.61 84.87 60.44
N THR A 11 -57.11 86.11 60.38
CA THR A 11 -58.46 86.47 60.86
C THR A 11 -59.43 86.50 59.67
N LEU A 12 -60.35 85.56 59.63
CA LEU A 12 -61.41 85.50 58.60
C LEU A 12 -62.77 85.65 59.33
N HIS A 13 -63.55 86.67 59.00
CA HIS A 13 -64.89 86.95 59.56
C HIS A 13 -64.99 86.94 61.09
N GLY A 14 -64.00 87.55 61.79
CA GLY A 14 -63.95 87.61 63.23
C GLY A 14 -63.43 86.41 64.00
N VAL A 15 -63.11 85.34 63.32
CA VAL A 15 -62.48 84.09 63.91
C VAL A 15 -61.00 84.07 63.59
N LYS A 16 -60.17 83.93 64.63
CA LYS A 16 -58.73 83.78 64.49
C LYS A 16 -58.38 82.29 64.23
N LEU A 17 -57.82 81.98 63.03
CA LEU A 17 -57.30 80.66 62.68
C LEU A 17 -55.75 80.65 62.73
N ASP A 18 -55.18 79.81 63.57
CA ASP A 18 -53.74 79.64 63.67
C ASP A 18 -53.30 78.46 62.78
N ILE A 19 -52.58 78.78 61.69
CA ILE A 19 -52.01 77.79 60.82
C ILE A 19 -50.60 77.46 61.32
N TYR A 20 -50.38 76.20 61.65
CA TYR A 20 -49.04 75.66 62.06
C TYR A 20 -48.41 74.92 60.88
N VAL A 21 -47.27 75.38 60.37
CA VAL A 21 -46.48 74.67 59.40
C VAL A 21 -45.46 73.89 60.24
N LEU A 22 -45.63 72.58 60.22
CA LEU A 22 -44.67 71.69 60.86
C LEU A 22 -43.45 71.43 59.94
N LYS A 23 -42.28 71.81 60.39
CA LYS A 23 -41.04 71.47 59.67
C LYS A 23 -40.82 70.00 59.73
N ALA A 24 -40.79 69.32 58.56
CA ALA A 24 -40.45 67.88 58.53
C ALA A 24 -39.12 67.63 59.24
N ASP A 25 -39.12 66.70 60.20
CA ASP A 25 -37.95 66.38 60.99
C ASP A 25 -36.95 65.59 60.08
N ASN A 26 -35.92 66.28 59.61
CA ASN A 26 -34.86 65.71 58.80
C ASN A 26 -33.99 64.72 59.55
N ARG A 27 -34.25 64.44 60.84
CA ARG A 27 -33.50 63.52 61.66
C ARG A 27 -33.60 62.08 61.14
N VAL A 28 -34.71 61.68 60.58
CA VAL A 28 -34.87 60.36 59.98
C VAL A 28 -34.01 60.25 58.72
N ARG A 29 -34.04 61.30 57.87
CA ARG A 29 -33.25 61.37 56.64
C ARG A 29 -31.72 61.33 56.96
N SER A 30 -31.28 62.09 57.96
CA SER A 30 -29.86 62.12 58.36
C SER A 30 -29.40 60.79 58.97
N LYS A 31 -30.25 60.06 59.70
CA LYS A 31 -30.00 58.75 60.19
C LYS A 31 -29.88 57.73 59.04
N ILE A 32 -30.81 57.77 58.10
CA ILE A 32 -30.75 56.87 56.92
C ILE A 32 -29.45 57.09 56.12
N VAL A 33 -29.07 58.35 55.88
CA VAL A 33 -27.83 58.67 55.15
C VAL A 33 -26.59 58.17 55.90
N ARG A 34 -26.58 58.19 57.22
CA ARG A 34 -25.47 57.66 58.04
C ARG A 34 -25.39 56.15 57.99
N PHE A 35 -26.49 55.40 57.84
CA PHE A 35 -26.51 53.94 57.69
C PHE A 35 -26.28 53.43 56.30
N LEU A 36 -26.39 54.31 55.24
CA LEU A 36 -26.22 53.94 53.85
C LEU A 36 -24.89 53.27 53.53
N PRO A 37 -23.70 53.74 54.04
CA PRO A 37 -22.43 53.08 53.83
C PRO A 37 -22.34 51.72 54.52
N ILE A 38 -22.97 51.58 55.69
CA ILE A 38 -23.03 50.30 56.41
C ILE A 38 -23.87 49.29 55.62
N LEU A 39 -25.01 49.73 55.11
CA LEU A 39 -25.86 48.88 54.24
C LEU A 39 -25.14 48.48 52.97
N GLY A 40 -24.44 49.45 52.32
CA GLY A 40 -23.58 49.14 51.14
C GLY A 40 -22.49 48.11 51.44
N PHE A 41 -21.82 48.23 52.56
CA PHE A 41 -20.82 47.27 52.99
C PHE A 41 -21.40 45.87 53.27
N LEU A 42 -22.57 45.79 53.88
CA LEU A 42 -23.33 44.54 54.07
C LEU A 42 -23.73 43.88 52.74
N VAL A 43 -24.18 44.67 51.77
CA VAL A 43 -24.50 44.13 50.41
C VAL A 43 -23.25 43.59 49.75
N ILE A 44 -22.12 44.30 49.82
CA ILE A 44 -20.86 43.83 49.24
C ILE A 44 -20.42 42.49 49.89
N ILE A 45 -20.43 42.37 51.19
CA ILE A 45 -20.06 41.14 51.87
C ILE A 45 -21.01 39.98 51.57
N ASN A 46 -22.31 40.22 51.57
CA ASN A 46 -23.30 39.14 51.47
C ASN A 46 -23.67 38.77 50.05
N VAL A 47 -23.43 39.65 49.05
CA VAL A 47 -23.80 39.40 47.65
C VAL A 47 -22.59 39.30 46.73
N VAL A 48 -21.73 40.33 46.74
CA VAL A 48 -20.63 40.43 45.75
C VAL A 48 -19.56 39.42 46.04
N LEU A 49 -19.19 39.22 47.34
CA LEU A 49 -18.13 38.32 47.72
C LEU A 49 -18.52 36.86 47.51
N PRO A 50 -19.69 36.34 47.91
CA PRO A 50 -20.12 34.97 47.54
C PRO A 50 -20.30 34.78 46.05
N MET A 51 -20.86 35.78 45.31
CA MET A 51 -21.00 35.74 43.86
C MET A 51 -19.63 35.61 43.19
N GLY A 52 -18.64 36.42 43.57
CA GLY A 52 -17.24 36.31 43.12
C GLY A 52 -16.63 34.95 43.43
N PHE A 53 -16.85 34.42 44.60
CA PHE A 53 -16.39 33.11 45.01
C PHE A 53 -17.00 31.98 44.17
N VAL A 54 -18.30 32.00 43.93
CA VAL A 54 -19.03 31.06 43.05
C VAL A 54 -18.48 31.10 41.62
N LEU A 55 -18.24 32.32 41.09
CA LEU A 55 -17.69 32.48 39.74
C LEU A 55 -16.25 31.87 39.65
N LEU A 56 -15.41 32.11 40.64
CA LEU A 56 -14.06 31.54 40.70
C LEU A 56 -14.09 30.00 40.76
N LEU A 57 -14.93 29.44 41.64
CA LEU A 57 -15.10 28.00 41.75
C LEU A 57 -15.62 27.40 40.43
N ASN A 58 -16.68 28.01 39.84
CA ASN A 58 -17.25 27.52 38.61
C ASN A 58 -16.23 27.57 37.46
N HIS A 59 -15.41 28.61 37.37
CA HIS A 59 -14.36 28.68 36.34
C HIS A 59 -13.28 27.60 36.55
N SER A 60 -12.85 27.39 37.76
CA SER A 60 -11.80 26.41 38.09
C SER A 60 -12.28 24.95 37.89
N PHE A 61 -13.41 24.59 38.49
CA PHE A 61 -13.94 23.21 38.44
C PHE A 61 -14.52 22.86 37.07
N THR A 62 -15.36 23.74 36.50
CA THR A 62 -16.07 23.45 35.25
C THR A 62 -15.11 23.33 34.07
N LYS A 63 -14.05 24.14 34.02
CA LYS A 63 -13.04 24.06 32.95
C LYS A 63 -12.33 22.71 32.96
N ARG A 64 -11.92 22.18 34.11
CA ARG A 64 -11.23 20.91 34.26
C ARG A 64 -12.13 19.73 33.94
N ILE A 65 -13.38 19.72 34.46
CA ILE A 65 -14.36 18.67 34.17
C ILE A 65 -14.73 18.64 32.69
N ARG A 66 -14.93 19.81 32.08
CA ARG A 66 -15.24 19.92 30.64
C ARG A 66 -14.08 19.47 29.75
N GLY A 67 -12.82 19.73 30.19
CA GLY A 67 -11.64 19.20 29.54
C GLY A 67 -11.62 17.67 29.57
N LEU A 68 -11.85 17.07 30.74
CA LEU A 68 -11.92 15.62 30.90
C LEU A 68 -13.05 15.02 30.04
N SER A 69 -14.25 15.61 30.04
CA SER A 69 -15.39 15.18 29.23
C SER A 69 -15.09 15.21 27.73
N LYS A 70 -14.42 16.27 27.23
CA LYS A 70 -14.01 16.35 25.83
C LYS A 70 -13.06 15.23 25.42
N VAL A 71 -12.09 14.94 26.28
CA VAL A 71 -11.11 13.87 25.98
C VAL A 71 -11.79 12.49 26.03
N PHE A 72 -12.75 12.26 26.94
CA PHE A 72 -13.54 11.04 26.94
C PHE A 72 -14.43 10.91 25.70
N GLN A 73 -14.97 12.01 25.17
CA GLN A 73 -15.77 11.99 23.93
C GLN A 73 -14.93 11.78 22.66
N SER A 74 -13.65 12.17 22.69
CA SER A 74 -12.72 11.96 21.56
C SER A 74 -12.16 10.54 21.46
N VAL A 75 -12.50 9.65 22.40
CA VAL A 75 -12.11 8.23 22.45
C VAL A 75 -12.85 7.38 21.39
N ASN A 76 -13.03 7.88 20.16
CA ASN A 76 -13.60 7.12 19.05
C ASN A 76 -12.55 6.64 18.02
N GLY A 77 -11.27 6.70 18.36
CA GLY A 77 -10.16 6.34 17.47
C GLY A 77 -9.11 5.47 18.14
N GLU A 78 -8.21 4.96 17.32
CA GLU A 78 -7.12 4.05 17.73
C GLU A 78 -6.05 4.71 18.62
N HIS A 79 -6.09 6.03 18.79
CA HIS A 79 -5.13 6.78 19.62
C HIS A 79 -5.80 7.51 20.75
N LEU A 80 -5.53 7.05 21.96
CA LEU A 80 -5.93 7.73 23.19
C LEU A 80 -4.92 8.84 23.50
N VAL A 81 -5.41 10.09 23.68
CA VAL A 81 -4.58 11.25 23.95
C VAL A 81 -4.52 11.52 25.45
N GLN A 82 -3.32 11.76 25.98
CA GLN A 82 -3.13 12.17 27.38
C GLN A 82 -3.54 13.62 27.57
N MET A 83 -4.06 13.93 28.75
CA MET A 83 -4.34 15.30 29.14
C MET A 83 -3.06 16.01 29.60
N ALA A 84 -2.77 17.18 29.01
CA ALA A 84 -1.55 17.94 29.26
C ALA A 84 -1.44 18.59 30.65
N HIS A 85 -2.57 18.74 31.43
CA HIS A 85 -2.59 19.36 32.72
C HIS A 85 -2.92 18.33 33.81
N GLU A 86 -1.88 17.91 34.54
CA GLU A 86 -2.00 17.01 35.69
C GLU A 86 -2.12 17.80 37.03
N ASP A 87 -2.20 19.14 36.98
CA ASP A 87 -2.16 20.02 38.14
C ASP A 87 -3.43 19.91 38.97
N GLY A 88 -3.25 19.46 40.20
CA GLY A 88 -4.27 19.40 41.23
C GLY A 88 -4.01 18.26 42.22
N ARG A 89 -4.01 18.60 43.51
CA ARG A 89 -3.96 17.61 44.60
C ARG A 89 -5.36 17.19 45.08
N ASP A 90 -6.37 17.59 44.31
CA ASP A 90 -7.78 17.31 44.52
C ASP A 90 -8.21 16.00 43.85
N GLU A 91 -9.46 15.63 44.04
CA GLU A 91 -10.07 14.43 43.42
C GLU A 91 -10.06 14.48 41.90
N ILE A 92 -10.22 15.66 41.30
CA ILE A 92 -10.18 15.85 39.85
C ILE A 92 -8.78 15.61 39.31
N GLY A 93 -7.74 16.11 39.98
CA GLY A 93 -6.36 15.83 39.65
C GLY A 93 -6.03 14.33 39.75
N SER A 94 -6.57 13.64 40.76
CA SER A 94 -6.46 12.20 40.87
C SER A 94 -7.11 11.45 39.71
N MET A 95 -8.32 11.87 39.26
CA MET A 95 -9.00 11.31 38.08
C MET A 95 -8.18 11.51 36.80
N ILE A 96 -7.61 12.71 36.60
CA ILE A 96 -6.78 13.00 35.41
C ILE A 96 -5.52 12.10 35.43
N ARG A 97 -4.84 11.95 36.53
CA ARG A 97 -3.67 11.05 36.63
C ARG A 97 -4.01 9.59 36.38
N ASN A 98 -5.15 9.13 36.89
CA ASN A 98 -5.61 7.76 36.66
C ASN A 98 -6.00 7.55 35.15
N TYR A 99 -6.67 8.55 34.55
CA TYR A 99 -6.96 8.55 33.14
C TYR A 99 -5.67 8.48 32.30
N ASN A 100 -4.68 9.34 32.55
CA ASN A 100 -3.41 9.34 31.83
C ASN A 100 -2.65 8.02 31.99
N ARG A 101 -2.69 7.41 33.18
CA ARG A 101 -2.12 6.07 33.41
C ARG A 101 -2.84 5.00 32.60
N MET A 102 -4.16 5.05 32.54
CA MET A 102 -4.96 4.14 31.73
C MET A 102 -4.64 4.31 30.24
N VAL A 103 -4.60 5.55 29.73
CA VAL A 103 -4.25 5.87 28.34
C VAL A 103 -2.87 5.34 27.98
N LYS A 104 -1.86 5.60 28.83
CA LYS A 104 -0.51 5.09 28.61
C LYS A 104 -0.49 3.57 28.53
N ARG A 105 -1.13 2.89 29.46
CA ARG A 105 -1.19 1.42 29.47
C ARG A 105 -1.94 0.84 28.27
N THR A 106 -3.03 1.48 27.86
CA THR A 106 -3.79 1.06 26.68
C THR A 106 -2.98 1.24 25.40
N ASN A 107 -2.30 2.37 25.22
CA ASN A 107 -1.44 2.60 24.07
C ASN A 107 -0.26 1.60 24.01
N GLU A 108 0.36 1.28 25.16
CA GLU A 108 1.39 0.24 25.25
C GLU A 108 0.85 -1.14 24.86
N LEU A 109 -0.35 -1.49 25.30
CA LEU A 109 -1.01 -2.74 24.93
C LEU A 109 -1.32 -2.78 23.42
N ILE A 110 -1.86 -1.71 22.87
CA ILE A 110 -2.14 -1.59 21.41
C ILE A 110 -0.84 -1.80 20.62
N GLN A 111 0.22 -1.09 20.97
CA GLN A 111 1.51 -1.25 20.30
C GLN A 111 2.05 -2.68 20.41
N THR A 112 1.89 -3.31 21.56
CA THR A 112 2.33 -4.69 21.79
C THR A 112 1.54 -5.67 20.92
N VAL A 113 0.22 -5.49 20.83
CA VAL A 113 -0.68 -6.32 20.00
C VAL A 113 -0.31 -6.18 18.53
N TYR A 114 -0.13 -4.92 18.04
CA TYR A 114 0.29 -4.69 16.65
C TYR A 114 1.65 -5.34 16.35
N LYS A 115 2.62 -5.17 17.25
CA LYS A 115 3.95 -5.76 17.08
C LYS A 115 3.92 -7.28 17.05
N ASN A 116 3.11 -7.89 17.92
CA ASN A 116 2.94 -9.34 17.94
C ASN A 116 2.23 -9.84 16.67
N LYS A 117 1.23 -9.11 16.16
CA LYS A 117 0.52 -9.47 14.94
C LYS A 117 1.42 -9.41 13.69
N ILE A 118 2.26 -8.37 13.59
CA ILE A 118 3.27 -8.28 12.52
C ILE A 118 4.23 -9.47 12.61
N LYS A 119 4.77 -9.74 13.80
CA LYS A 119 5.69 -10.87 14.01
C LYS A 119 5.05 -12.23 13.68
N GLU A 120 3.78 -12.42 14.02
CA GLU A 120 3.04 -13.63 13.68
C GLU A 120 2.89 -13.79 12.15
N GLN A 121 2.61 -12.70 11.44
CA GLN A 121 2.55 -12.70 9.99
C GLN A 121 3.92 -13.00 9.35
N GLU A 122 5.00 -12.42 9.86
CA GLU A 122 6.36 -12.70 9.40
C GLU A 122 6.73 -14.17 9.58
N ILE A 123 6.40 -14.76 10.74
CA ILE A 123 6.63 -16.18 11.01
C ILE A 123 5.80 -17.05 10.05
N LEU A 124 4.53 -16.69 9.79
CA LEU A 124 3.68 -17.43 8.87
C LEU A 124 4.22 -17.40 7.44
N VAL A 125 4.66 -16.24 6.97
CA VAL A 125 5.30 -16.07 5.65
C VAL A 125 6.60 -16.87 5.60
N GLY A 126 7.46 -16.76 6.62
CA GLY A 126 8.70 -17.54 6.72
C GLY A 126 8.45 -19.05 6.70
N ARG A 127 7.43 -19.52 7.42
CA ARG A 127 7.05 -20.95 7.40
C ARG A 127 6.57 -21.39 6.02
N LYS A 128 5.73 -20.61 5.35
CA LYS A 128 5.27 -20.90 3.99
C LYS A 128 6.41 -20.96 2.99
N ASN A 129 7.35 -20.02 3.09
CA ASN A 129 8.55 -20.03 2.24
C ASN A 129 9.43 -21.28 2.52
N ALA A 130 9.59 -21.66 3.79
CA ALA A 130 10.33 -22.86 4.14
C ALA A 130 9.64 -24.16 3.64
N GLU A 131 8.29 -24.24 3.73
CA GLU A 131 7.50 -25.34 3.18
C GLU A 131 7.67 -25.42 1.64
N LEU A 132 7.62 -24.28 0.93
CA LEU A 132 7.87 -24.22 -0.51
C LEU A 132 9.27 -24.69 -0.88
N LEU A 133 10.31 -24.21 -0.18
CA LEU A 133 11.69 -24.62 -0.39
C LEU A 133 11.89 -26.12 -0.11
N ALA A 134 11.25 -26.65 0.93
CA ALA A 134 11.31 -28.09 1.24
C ALA A 134 10.63 -28.94 0.16
N LEU A 135 9.48 -28.51 -0.37
CA LEU A 135 8.81 -29.18 -1.49
C LEU A 135 9.65 -29.14 -2.76
N GLN A 136 10.28 -28.01 -3.05
CA GLN A 136 11.16 -27.82 -4.20
C GLN A 136 12.43 -28.65 -4.09
N SER A 137 13.01 -28.83 -2.90
CA SER A 137 14.20 -29.63 -2.66
C SER A 137 13.98 -31.14 -2.80
N GLN A 138 12.71 -31.61 -2.84
CA GLN A 138 12.40 -33.03 -3.06
C GLN A 138 12.81 -33.52 -4.47
N ILE A 139 12.85 -32.60 -5.44
CA ILE A 139 13.49 -32.86 -6.74
C ILE A 139 14.96 -32.48 -6.57
N ASN A 140 15.86 -33.46 -6.40
CA ASN A 140 17.28 -33.15 -6.31
C ASN A 140 17.82 -32.71 -7.69
N PRO A 141 18.06 -31.41 -7.94
CA PRO A 141 18.50 -30.93 -9.24
C PRO A 141 19.83 -31.51 -9.65
N HIS A 142 20.73 -31.68 -8.69
CA HIS A 142 22.04 -32.26 -8.92
C HIS A 142 21.96 -33.72 -9.39
N PHE A 143 21.01 -34.51 -8.89
CA PHE A 143 20.79 -35.86 -9.38
C PHE A 143 20.34 -35.87 -10.85
N LEU A 144 19.41 -34.98 -11.21
CA LEU A 144 18.92 -34.84 -12.58
C LEU A 144 20.06 -34.42 -13.52
N PHE A 145 20.89 -33.45 -13.14
CA PHE A 145 22.04 -33.04 -13.94
C PHE A 145 23.04 -34.18 -14.15
N ASN A 146 23.39 -34.91 -13.08
CA ASN A 146 24.33 -36.04 -13.18
C ASN A 146 23.77 -37.17 -14.06
N ALA A 147 22.47 -37.42 -13.99
CA ALA A 147 21.81 -38.40 -14.83
C ALA A 147 21.82 -37.98 -16.31
N LEU A 148 21.46 -36.73 -16.63
CA LEU A 148 21.50 -36.21 -18.00
C LEU A 148 22.93 -36.20 -18.54
N GLU A 149 23.93 -35.76 -17.78
CA GLU A 149 25.32 -35.76 -18.20
C GLU A 149 25.84 -37.19 -18.45
N SER A 150 25.44 -38.15 -17.61
CA SER A 150 25.80 -39.57 -17.81
C SER A 150 25.18 -40.12 -19.09
N ILE A 151 23.97 -39.77 -19.43
CA ILE A 151 23.31 -40.16 -20.69
C ILE A 151 24.01 -39.47 -21.86
N ARG A 152 24.32 -38.18 -21.77
CA ARG A 152 25.06 -37.44 -22.80
C ARG A 152 26.40 -38.06 -23.11
N MET A 153 27.21 -38.35 -22.10
CA MET A 153 28.52 -38.97 -22.26
C MET A 153 28.42 -40.37 -22.89
N ARG A 154 27.41 -41.15 -22.50
CA ARG A 154 27.19 -42.48 -23.07
C ARG A 154 26.75 -42.41 -24.54
N SER A 155 25.95 -41.44 -24.93
CA SER A 155 25.54 -41.20 -26.32
C SER A 155 26.76 -40.80 -27.17
N LEU A 156 27.62 -39.90 -26.67
CA LEU A 156 28.87 -39.54 -27.36
C LEU A 156 29.80 -40.75 -27.57
N LEU A 157 29.96 -41.63 -26.55
CA LEU A 157 30.79 -42.85 -26.67
C LEU A 157 30.23 -43.83 -27.69
N LYS A 158 28.95 -43.75 -28.02
CA LYS A 158 28.30 -44.56 -29.06
C LYS A 158 28.20 -43.85 -30.40
N GLU A 159 28.79 -42.66 -30.53
CA GLU A 159 28.72 -41.81 -31.73
C GLU A 159 27.30 -41.34 -32.08
N GLU A 160 26.36 -41.38 -31.10
CA GLU A 160 24.99 -40.89 -31.22
C GLU A 160 24.98 -39.36 -30.94
N ASN A 161 25.56 -38.57 -31.84
CA ASN A 161 25.78 -37.15 -31.64
C ASN A 161 24.46 -36.36 -31.49
N GLU A 162 23.42 -36.76 -32.23
CA GLU A 162 22.09 -36.12 -32.17
C GLU A 162 21.47 -36.32 -30.79
N THR A 163 21.52 -37.53 -30.24
CA THR A 163 21.03 -37.82 -28.88
C THR A 163 21.80 -37.01 -27.83
N ALA A 164 23.12 -36.93 -27.98
CA ALA A 164 23.98 -36.17 -27.06
C ALA A 164 23.62 -34.66 -27.06
N ASP A 165 23.39 -34.06 -28.24
CA ASP A 165 22.98 -32.67 -28.40
C ASP A 165 21.59 -32.40 -27.75
N MET A 166 20.63 -33.33 -27.93
CA MET A 166 19.31 -33.22 -27.31
C MET A 166 19.39 -33.27 -25.78
N VAL A 167 20.19 -34.17 -25.22
CA VAL A 167 20.39 -34.28 -23.77
C VAL A 167 21.08 -33.04 -23.20
N GLU A 168 22.02 -32.44 -23.93
CA GLU A 168 22.66 -31.18 -23.56
C GLU A 168 21.66 -30.03 -23.47
N LYS A 169 20.81 -29.87 -24.49
CA LYS A 169 19.73 -28.85 -24.52
C LYS A 169 18.76 -29.07 -23.37
N LEU A 170 18.39 -30.32 -23.07
CA LEU A 170 17.53 -30.65 -21.94
C LEU A 170 18.18 -30.27 -20.61
N ALA A 171 19.51 -30.51 -20.48
CA ALA A 171 20.25 -30.12 -19.28
C ALA A 171 20.32 -28.60 -19.09
N ILE A 172 20.49 -27.83 -20.18
CA ILE A 172 20.44 -26.36 -20.15
C ILE A 172 19.06 -25.90 -19.67
N MET A 173 17.97 -26.43 -20.23
CA MET A 173 16.61 -26.10 -19.80
C MET A 173 16.39 -26.41 -18.33
N GLN A 174 16.79 -27.62 -17.88
CA GLN A 174 16.61 -28.00 -16.49
C GLN A 174 17.36 -27.08 -15.53
N ARG A 175 18.56 -26.60 -15.90
CA ARG A 175 19.31 -25.64 -15.11
C ARG A 175 18.58 -24.33 -14.92
N GLN A 176 18.02 -23.78 -15.97
CA GLN A 176 17.25 -22.51 -15.94
C GLN A 176 15.98 -22.62 -15.08
N TYR A 177 15.26 -23.75 -15.15
CA TYR A 177 14.08 -24.00 -14.33
C TYR A 177 14.40 -24.12 -12.83
N VAL A 178 15.61 -24.57 -12.48
CA VAL A 178 16.01 -24.89 -11.10
C VAL A 178 16.86 -23.79 -10.46
N ASP A 179 17.44 -22.88 -11.24
CA ASP A 179 18.21 -21.77 -10.69
C ASP A 179 17.29 -20.72 -10.06
N TRP A 180 17.25 -20.70 -8.73
CA TRP A 180 16.42 -19.81 -7.90
C TRP A 180 17.15 -18.55 -7.45
N GLY A 181 18.42 -18.36 -7.88
CA GLY A 181 19.28 -17.29 -7.36
C GLY A 181 18.97 -15.89 -7.92
N ASN A 182 18.43 -15.79 -9.12
CA ASN A 182 18.16 -14.53 -9.81
C ASN A 182 16.75 -14.51 -10.37
N ASP A 183 15.94 -13.53 -9.97
CA ASP A 183 14.57 -13.35 -10.47
C ASP A 183 14.55 -12.75 -11.89
N SER A 184 15.66 -12.16 -12.36
CA SER A 184 15.81 -11.55 -13.68
C SER A 184 17.08 -12.03 -14.39
N VAL A 185 17.02 -12.11 -15.71
CA VAL A 185 18.11 -12.54 -16.60
C VAL A 185 18.24 -11.56 -17.76
N GLU A 186 19.38 -11.57 -18.45
CA GLU A 186 19.59 -10.82 -19.68
C GLU A 186 18.74 -11.40 -20.82
N ILE A 187 18.26 -10.56 -21.74
CA ILE A 187 17.49 -11.02 -22.91
C ILE A 187 18.27 -12.03 -23.72
N GLU A 188 19.58 -11.84 -23.88
CA GLU A 188 20.44 -12.79 -24.57
C GLU A 188 20.38 -14.18 -23.94
N GLN A 189 20.46 -14.26 -22.61
CA GLN A 189 20.36 -15.55 -21.88
C GLN A 189 18.98 -16.18 -22.01
N GLU A 190 17.92 -15.35 -21.98
CA GLU A 190 16.55 -15.82 -22.19
C GLU A 190 16.36 -16.38 -23.62
N LEU A 191 16.95 -15.73 -24.63
CA LEU A 191 16.91 -16.21 -26.01
C LEU A 191 17.76 -17.47 -26.25
N GLU A 192 18.87 -17.62 -25.56
CA GLU A 192 19.62 -18.91 -25.56
C GLU A 192 18.74 -20.05 -25.03
N PHE A 193 17.99 -19.79 -23.96
CA PHE A 193 17.04 -20.75 -23.42
C PHE A 193 15.90 -21.05 -24.41
N VAL A 194 15.31 -20.02 -25.03
CA VAL A 194 14.30 -20.17 -26.10
C VAL A 194 14.85 -21.01 -27.26
N LYS A 195 16.09 -20.78 -27.67
CA LYS A 195 16.76 -21.56 -28.73
C LYS A 195 16.91 -23.03 -28.36
N ALA A 196 17.30 -23.32 -27.11
CA ALA A 196 17.39 -24.69 -26.61
C ALA A 196 16.01 -25.37 -26.62
N TYR A 197 14.97 -24.69 -26.14
CA TYR A 197 13.58 -25.15 -26.16
C TYR A 197 13.09 -25.45 -27.58
N LEU A 198 13.21 -24.48 -28.50
CA LEU A 198 12.77 -24.63 -29.90
C LEU A 198 13.54 -25.73 -30.63
N SER A 199 14.82 -25.92 -30.34
CA SER A 199 15.60 -27.02 -30.89
C SER A 199 15.06 -28.39 -30.45
N LEU A 200 14.66 -28.53 -29.18
CA LEU A 200 14.02 -29.76 -28.68
C LEU A 200 12.64 -29.96 -29.33
N GLN A 201 11.86 -28.91 -29.48
CA GLN A 201 10.57 -29.01 -30.16
C GLN A 201 10.73 -29.33 -31.66
N LYS A 202 11.76 -28.78 -32.32
CA LYS A 202 12.08 -29.12 -33.72
C LYS A 202 12.45 -30.59 -33.88
N TYR A 203 13.16 -31.16 -32.90
CA TYR A 203 13.43 -32.63 -32.91
C TYR A 203 12.14 -33.46 -32.84
N ARG A 204 11.15 -32.98 -32.00
CA ARG A 204 9.84 -33.64 -31.85
C ARG A 204 8.95 -33.48 -33.10
N PHE A 205 8.91 -32.30 -33.70
CA PHE A 205 8.00 -31.96 -34.81
C PHE A 205 8.63 -32.12 -36.20
N GLY A 206 9.94 -32.28 -36.28
CA GLY A 206 10.69 -32.42 -37.54
C GLY A 206 10.55 -31.16 -38.41
N ASP A 207 10.32 -31.35 -39.69
CA ASP A 207 10.17 -30.25 -40.67
C ASP A 207 8.89 -29.39 -40.48
N ARG A 208 8.02 -29.81 -39.58
CA ARG A 208 6.79 -29.03 -39.26
C ARG A 208 7.07 -27.78 -38.46
N LEU A 209 8.17 -27.69 -37.73
CA LEU A 209 8.55 -26.52 -36.97
C LEU A 209 9.80 -25.86 -37.53
N ASN A 210 9.70 -24.59 -37.89
CA ASN A 210 10.84 -23.74 -38.19
C ASN A 210 10.82 -22.54 -37.27
N TYR A 211 11.97 -21.92 -37.01
CA TYR A 211 12.05 -20.76 -36.14
C TYR A 211 13.16 -19.80 -36.57
N ASN A 212 12.99 -18.52 -36.23
CA ASN A 212 14.00 -17.49 -36.35
C ASN A 212 14.03 -16.63 -35.06
N LEU A 213 15.23 -16.36 -34.57
CA LEU A 213 15.45 -15.53 -33.38
C LEU A 213 16.33 -14.36 -33.76
N GLU A 214 15.84 -13.15 -33.52
CA GLU A 214 16.52 -11.90 -33.83
C GLU A 214 16.59 -11.03 -32.57
N ILE A 215 17.77 -10.56 -32.24
CA ILE A 215 17.99 -9.64 -31.13
C ILE A 215 18.81 -8.45 -31.62
N ASP A 216 18.35 -7.25 -31.30
CA ASP A 216 19.15 -6.04 -31.45
C ASP A 216 20.27 -6.08 -30.40
N PRO A 217 21.54 -5.93 -30.80
CA PRO A 217 22.68 -5.93 -29.87
C PRO A 217 22.52 -4.95 -28.68
N GLU A 218 21.81 -3.85 -28.86
CA GLU A 218 21.52 -2.89 -27.77
C GLU A 218 20.57 -3.46 -26.71
N CYS A 219 19.78 -4.50 -27.05
CA CYS A 219 18.84 -5.15 -26.13
C CYS A 219 19.41 -6.36 -25.42
N ALA A 220 20.54 -6.89 -25.84
CA ALA A 220 21.10 -8.17 -25.36
C ALA A 220 21.30 -8.20 -23.84
N GLN A 221 21.78 -7.10 -23.26
CA GLN A 221 22.11 -6.99 -21.84
C GLN A 221 20.99 -6.40 -20.96
N ILE A 222 19.82 -6.12 -21.55
CA ILE A 222 18.64 -5.66 -20.79
C ILE A 222 18.14 -6.85 -19.96
N ARG A 223 17.82 -6.57 -18.69
CA ARG A 223 17.30 -7.59 -17.77
C ARG A 223 15.78 -7.61 -17.74
N ILE A 224 15.23 -8.81 -17.87
CA ILE A 224 13.78 -9.09 -17.76
C ILE A 224 13.57 -10.25 -16.78
N PRO A 225 12.36 -10.42 -16.21
CA PRO A 225 12.05 -11.60 -15.43
C PRO A 225 12.29 -12.87 -16.21
N LYS A 226 13.01 -13.83 -15.63
CA LYS A 226 13.32 -15.10 -16.31
C LYS A 226 12.07 -15.87 -16.70
N LEU A 227 12.19 -16.73 -17.69
CA LEU A 227 11.10 -17.53 -18.27
C LEU A 227 9.93 -16.66 -18.79
N THR A 228 10.21 -15.41 -19.21
CA THR A 228 9.23 -14.54 -19.83
C THR A 228 9.03 -14.91 -21.28
N ILE A 229 10.06 -14.76 -22.12
CA ILE A 229 9.96 -15.01 -23.58
C ILE A 229 9.60 -16.46 -23.84
N VAL A 230 10.25 -17.40 -23.16
CA VAL A 230 9.99 -18.83 -23.36
C VAL A 230 8.55 -19.21 -23.09
N THR A 231 7.88 -18.58 -22.12
CA THR A 231 6.47 -18.87 -21.81
C THR A 231 5.55 -18.54 -22.98
N PHE A 232 5.79 -17.44 -23.66
CA PHE A 232 5.03 -17.08 -24.88
C PHE A 232 5.38 -17.98 -26.06
N VAL A 233 6.65 -18.32 -26.22
CA VAL A 233 7.11 -19.27 -27.26
C VAL A 233 6.55 -20.67 -27.01
N GLU A 234 6.46 -21.13 -25.77
CA GLU A 234 5.81 -22.39 -25.40
C GLU A 234 4.34 -22.41 -25.82
N ASN A 235 3.60 -21.31 -25.57
CA ASN A 235 2.23 -21.18 -26.04
C ASN A 235 2.13 -21.22 -27.58
N ALA A 236 3.03 -20.54 -28.29
CA ALA A 236 3.09 -20.58 -29.75
C ALA A 236 3.35 -22.01 -30.29
N CYS A 237 4.24 -22.78 -29.65
CA CYS A 237 4.48 -24.18 -29.98
C CYS A 237 3.27 -25.06 -29.75
N VAL A 238 2.69 -25.00 -28.52
CA VAL A 238 1.63 -25.92 -28.10
C VAL A 238 0.30 -25.60 -28.79
N HIS A 239 -0.05 -24.34 -28.84
CA HIS A 239 -1.36 -23.89 -29.37
C HIS A 239 -1.32 -23.50 -30.82
N GLY A 240 -0.20 -22.99 -31.33
CA GLY A 240 -0.03 -22.63 -32.73
C GLY A 240 0.38 -23.82 -33.59
N ILE A 241 1.57 -24.34 -33.37
CA ILE A 241 2.22 -25.33 -34.26
C ILE A 241 1.71 -26.76 -34.07
N GLU A 242 1.54 -27.23 -32.81
CA GLU A 242 1.14 -28.63 -32.54
C GLU A 242 -0.24 -28.95 -33.12
N SER A 243 -1.16 -27.99 -33.11
CA SER A 243 -2.54 -28.11 -33.61
C SER A 243 -2.65 -28.07 -35.13
N LYS A 244 -1.60 -27.61 -35.86
CA LYS A 244 -1.58 -27.48 -37.33
C LYS A 244 -0.81 -28.64 -37.98
N ALA A 245 -1.38 -29.26 -38.97
CA ALA A 245 -0.71 -30.37 -39.70
C ALA A 245 0.37 -29.89 -40.70
N SER A 246 0.27 -28.66 -41.21
CA SER A 246 1.24 -28.06 -42.15
C SER A 246 2.44 -27.46 -41.41
N PRO A 247 3.60 -27.29 -42.09
CA PRO A 247 4.75 -26.61 -41.54
C PRO A 247 4.40 -25.20 -41.08
N GLY A 248 4.96 -24.79 -39.92
CA GLY A 248 4.80 -23.48 -39.34
C GLY A 248 6.13 -22.88 -38.89
N TRP A 249 6.09 -21.58 -38.68
CA TRP A 249 7.22 -20.77 -38.23
C TRP A 249 6.92 -20.13 -36.90
N ILE A 250 7.97 -19.96 -36.10
CA ILE A 250 7.97 -19.11 -34.90
C ILE A 250 9.08 -18.08 -35.07
N PHE A 251 8.71 -16.81 -34.99
CA PHE A 251 9.65 -15.70 -35.00
C PHE A 251 9.67 -15.07 -33.61
N VAL A 252 10.86 -14.79 -33.10
CA VAL A 252 11.04 -14.03 -31.85
C VAL A 252 11.99 -12.89 -32.16
N ARG A 253 11.54 -11.67 -31.91
CA ARG A 253 12.31 -10.46 -32.14
C ARG A 253 12.38 -9.64 -30.88
N ALA A 254 13.56 -9.11 -30.56
CA ALA A 254 13.74 -8.15 -29.47
C ALA A 254 14.54 -6.95 -29.98
N TYR A 255 13.93 -5.78 -29.91
CA TYR A 255 14.52 -4.55 -30.43
C TYR A 255 14.11 -3.32 -29.64
N LYS A 256 14.90 -2.25 -29.72
CA LYS A 256 14.62 -0.95 -29.12
C LYS A 256 14.05 0.02 -30.17
N ARG A 257 12.96 0.71 -29.80
CA ARG A 257 12.39 1.79 -30.58
C ARG A 257 11.84 2.88 -29.65
N GLU A 258 12.16 4.15 -29.89
CA GLU A 258 11.62 5.32 -29.17
C GLU A 258 11.66 5.18 -27.62
N GLU A 259 12.81 4.77 -27.07
CA GLU A 259 13.01 4.53 -25.64
C GLU A 259 12.07 3.46 -25.03
N GLN A 260 11.62 2.53 -25.88
CA GLN A 260 10.88 1.34 -25.45
C GLN A 260 11.55 0.08 -25.98
N LEU A 261 11.53 -0.96 -25.15
CA LEU A 261 11.88 -2.33 -25.55
C LEU A 261 10.63 -2.99 -26.11
N TYR A 262 10.77 -3.55 -27.30
CA TYR A 262 9.76 -4.40 -27.94
C TYR A 262 10.24 -5.83 -27.98
N ILE A 263 9.40 -6.74 -27.50
CA ILE A 263 9.60 -8.18 -27.64
C ILE A 263 8.40 -8.73 -28.38
N GLU A 264 8.63 -9.25 -29.59
CA GLU A 264 7.61 -9.81 -30.46
C GLU A 264 7.75 -11.31 -30.58
N ILE A 265 6.66 -12.01 -30.44
CA ILE A 265 6.55 -13.44 -30.67
C ILE A 265 5.43 -13.68 -31.69
N GLU A 266 5.80 -14.18 -32.86
CA GLU A 266 4.90 -14.45 -33.98
C GLU A 266 4.91 -15.94 -34.28
N ASP A 267 3.75 -16.57 -34.45
CA ASP A 267 3.61 -17.92 -34.96
C ASP A 267 2.71 -17.94 -36.20
N THR A 268 3.00 -18.83 -37.14
CA THR A 268 2.16 -19.11 -38.31
C THR A 268 1.32 -20.38 -38.10
N GLY A 269 0.85 -20.57 -36.87
CA GLY A 269 0.11 -21.74 -36.44
C GLY A 269 -1.38 -21.74 -36.79
N SER A 270 -2.19 -22.30 -35.90
CA SER A 270 -3.66 -22.37 -36.09
C SER A 270 -4.38 -21.04 -35.88
N GLY A 271 -3.71 -20.02 -35.34
CA GLY A 271 -4.33 -18.76 -34.96
C GLY A 271 -5.31 -18.88 -33.80
N ILE A 272 -6.04 -17.80 -33.54
CA ILE A 272 -6.98 -17.69 -32.42
C ILE A 272 -8.31 -17.12 -32.94
N GLU A 273 -9.43 -17.69 -32.47
CA GLU A 273 -10.77 -17.18 -32.69
C GLU A 273 -10.96 -15.79 -32.08
N GLU A 274 -11.64 -14.88 -32.74
CA GLU A 274 -11.79 -13.47 -32.36
C GLU A 274 -12.31 -13.27 -30.93
N GLN A 275 -13.29 -14.06 -30.49
CA GLN A 275 -13.82 -13.97 -29.11
C GLN A 275 -12.74 -14.33 -28.07
N LYS A 276 -11.95 -15.37 -28.35
CA LYS A 276 -10.88 -15.81 -27.47
C LYS A 276 -9.70 -14.82 -27.49
N LEU A 277 -9.41 -14.21 -28.63
CA LEU A 277 -8.40 -13.17 -28.77
C LEU A 277 -8.72 -11.98 -27.87
N TYR A 278 -9.95 -11.46 -27.94
CA TYR A 278 -10.39 -10.37 -27.08
C TYR A 278 -10.29 -10.70 -25.58
N GLN A 279 -10.69 -11.92 -25.21
CA GLN A 279 -10.57 -12.39 -23.83
C GLN A 279 -9.09 -12.47 -23.37
N MET A 280 -8.20 -12.98 -24.24
CA MET A 280 -6.77 -13.08 -23.92
C MET A 280 -6.14 -11.71 -23.79
N GLN A 281 -6.44 -10.76 -24.69
CA GLN A 281 -5.99 -9.37 -24.60
C GLN A 281 -6.38 -8.74 -23.26
N HIS A 282 -7.65 -8.89 -22.87
CA HIS A 282 -8.15 -8.39 -21.61
C HIS A 282 -7.45 -9.04 -20.40
N ASP A 283 -7.26 -10.36 -20.44
CA ASP A 283 -6.62 -11.11 -19.36
C ASP A 283 -5.14 -10.76 -19.19
N MET A 284 -4.42 -10.55 -20.29
CA MET A 284 -3.00 -10.14 -20.25
C MET A 284 -2.84 -8.74 -19.66
N GLN A 285 -3.69 -7.80 -20.07
CA GLN A 285 -3.64 -6.42 -19.58
C GLN A 285 -4.08 -6.29 -18.11
N ASN A 286 -5.01 -7.14 -17.65
CA ASN A 286 -5.55 -7.09 -16.29
C ASN A 286 -5.06 -8.25 -15.41
N ALA A 287 -3.93 -8.87 -15.76
CA ALA A 287 -3.37 -9.98 -15.00
C ALA A 287 -3.15 -9.59 -13.54
N ASP A 288 -3.75 -10.35 -12.62
CA ASP A 288 -3.61 -10.21 -11.18
C ASP A 288 -3.52 -11.56 -10.44
N ILE A 289 -3.23 -11.51 -9.14
CA ILE A 289 -3.08 -12.72 -8.30
C ILE A 289 -4.40 -13.49 -8.14
N GLU A 290 -5.56 -12.83 -8.20
CA GLU A 290 -6.87 -13.48 -8.04
C GLU A 290 -7.23 -14.25 -9.32
N MET A 291 -6.88 -13.73 -10.49
CA MET A 291 -7.08 -14.43 -11.76
C MET A 291 -6.29 -15.74 -11.83
N LEU A 292 -5.07 -15.79 -11.28
CA LEU A 292 -4.26 -17.01 -11.24
C LEU A 292 -4.90 -18.15 -10.42
N LYS A 293 -5.72 -17.83 -9.40
CA LYS A 293 -6.38 -18.85 -8.58
C LYS A 293 -7.53 -19.55 -9.31
N ASN A 294 -8.13 -18.90 -10.30
CA ASN A 294 -9.39 -19.31 -10.92
C ASN A 294 -9.26 -19.89 -12.33
N LYS A 295 -8.07 -19.80 -12.98
CA LYS A 295 -7.87 -20.23 -14.36
C LYS A 295 -6.96 -21.44 -14.48
N LYS A 296 -7.27 -22.34 -15.44
CA LYS A 296 -6.47 -23.54 -15.74
C LYS A 296 -5.20 -23.25 -16.58
N SER A 297 -5.17 -22.14 -17.33
CA SER A 297 -4.02 -21.75 -18.17
C SER A 297 -3.24 -20.64 -17.43
N VAL A 298 -2.32 -21.05 -16.58
CA VAL A 298 -1.63 -20.15 -15.62
C VAL A 298 -0.32 -19.58 -16.19
N GLY A 299 0.30 -20.23 -17.16
CA GLY A 299 1.68 -19.90 -17.62
C GLY A 299 1.81 -18.46 -18.14
N MET A 300 1.03 -18.10 -19.17
CA MET A 300 1.11 -16.79 -19.80
C MET A 300 0.68 -15.65 -18.86
N LEU A 301 -0.42 -15.84 -18.11
CA LEU A 301 -0.87 -14.86 -17.11
C LEU A 301 0.17 -14.63 -16.01
N ASN A 302 0.88 -15.68 -15.61
CA ASN A 302 1.96 -15.57 -14.64
C ASN A 302 3.14 -14.78 -15.22
N ALA A 303 3.50 -14.98 -16.49
CA ALA A 303 4.53 -14.19 -17.16
C ALA A 303 4.12 -12.71 -17.26
N CYS A 304 2.88 -12.42 -17.63
CA CYS A 304 2.34 -11.05 -17.66
C CYS A 304 2.37 -10.40 -16.27
N LEU A 305 1.93 -11.13 -15.23
CA LEU A 305 1.93 -10.62 -13.85
C LEU A 305 3.35 -10.32 -13.36
N ARG A 306 4.32 -11.21 -13.63
CA ARG A 306 5.72 -10.98 -13.24
C ARG A 306 6.31 -9.77 -13.93
N LEU A 307 6.02 -9.57 -15.24
CA LEU A 307 6.42 -8.37 -15.96
C LEU A 307 5.82 -7.12 -15.36
N LYS A 308 4.52 -7.11 -15.06
CA LYS A 308 3.83 -6.01 -14.40
C LYS A 308 4.45 -5.66 -13.05
N MET A 309 4.72 -6.66 -12.23
CA MET A 309 5.39 -6.46 -10.94
C MET A 309 6.82 -5.91 -11.08
N TYR A 310 7.56 -6.39 -12.10
CA TYR A 310 8.94 -5.96 -12.37
C TYR A 310 9.02 -4.52 -12.88
N THR A 311 8.04 -4.11 -13.70
CA THR A 311 7.97 -2.78 -14.34
C THR A 311 7.03 -1.81 -13.62
N GLU A 312 6.63 -2.09 -12.39
CA GLU A 312 5.68 -1.27 -11.62
C GLU A 312 4.39 -0.97 -12.42
N ASP A 313 3.86 -1.99 -13.12
CA ASP A 313 2.68 -1.93 -13.99
C ASP A 313 2.84 -1.09 -15.27
N HIS A 314 4.09 -0.79 -15.69
CA HIS A 314 4.38 0.00 -16.89
C HIS A 314 4.79 -0.91 -18.08
N VAL A 315 4.04 -1.96 -18.33
CA VAL A 315 4.19 -2.85 -19.48
C VAL A 315 2.88 -2.89 -20.26
N CYS A 316 2.98 -2.86 -21.58
CA CYS A 316 1.83 -3.04 -22.48
C CYS A 316 1.94 -4.40 -23.18
N PHE A 317 0.82 -5.07 -23.30
CA PHE A 317 0.69 -6.32 -24.05
C PHE A 317 -0.31 -6.13 -25.19
N GLU A 318 0.08 -6.50 -26.38
CA GLU A 318 -0.80 -6.52 -27.55
C GLU A 318 -0.80 -7.94 -28.12
N ILE A 319 -1.97 -8.44 -28.48
CA ILE A 319 -2.10 -9.74 -29.14
C ILE A 319 -3.00 -9.57 -30.36
N GLU A 320 -2.49 -10.02 -31.47
CA GLU A 320 -3.22 -10.07 -32.75
C GLU A 320 -3.23 -11.51 -33.24
N GLY A 321 -4.24 -11.90 -33.99
CA GLY A 321 -4.30 -13.24 -34.56
C GLY A 321 -5.55 -13.46 -35.39
N GLU A 322 -5.43 -14.38 -36.33
CA GLU A 322 -6.52 -14.80 -37.22
C GLU A 322 -6.52 -16.33 -37.32
N GLU A 323 -7.69 -16.93 -37.24
CA GLU A 323 -7.85 -18.38 -37.31
C GLU A 323 -7.32 -18.94 -38.65
N GLY A 324 -6.41 -19.92 -38.57
CA GLY A 324 -5.73 -20.53 -39.71
C GLY A 324 -4.50 -19.77 -40.21
N VAL A 325 -4.25 -18.53 -39.78
CA VAL A 325 -3.10 -17.71 -40.17
C VAL A 325 -1.97 -17.79 -39.15
N GLY A 326 -2.27 -17.43 -37.88
CA GLY A 326 -1.31 -17.43 -36.79
C GLY A 326 -1.62 -16.44 -35.69
N THR A 327 -0.67 -16.25 -34.77
CA THR A 327 -0.79 -15.32 -33.64
C THR A 327 0.47 -14.46 -33.52
N TRP A 328 0.28 -13.20 -33.18
CA TRP A 328 1.35 -12.24 -32.92
C TRP A 328 1.15 -11.59 -31.54
N ILE A 329 2.14 -11.70 -30.70
CA ILE A 329 2.15 -11.09 -29.37
C ILE A 329 3.28 -10.08 -29.33
N THR A 330 2.95 -8.85 -28.91
CA THR A 330 3.90 -7.75 -28.71
C THR A 330 3.91 -7.34 -27.23
N ILE A 331 5.09 -7.28 -26.66
CA ILE A 331 5.33 -6.80 -25.28
C ILE A 331 6.14 -5.51 -25.39
N CYS A 332 5.58 -4.40 -24.89
CA CYS A 332 6.23 -3.09 -24.91
C CYS A 332 6.56 -2.65 -23.50
N ILE A 333 7.83 -2.33 -23.24
CA ILE A 333 8.32 -1.94 -21.92
C ILE A 333 9.15 -0.66 -22.03
N PRO A 334 8.81 0.44 -21.32
CA PRO A 334 9.63 1.64 -21.31
C PRO A 334 11.01 1.35 -20.69
N MET A 335 12.08 1.85 -21.30
CA MET A 335 13.46 1.59 -20.88
C MET A 335 13.77 2.09 -19.48
N GLU A 336 13.04 3.09 -18.99
CA GLU A 336 13.22 3.64 -17.63
C GLU A 336 12.89 2.65 -16.50
N TYR A 337 12.07 1.63 -16.77
CA TYR A 337 11.71 0.57 -15.83
C TYR A 337 12.56 -0.69 -15.95
N LEU A 338 13.55 -0.69 -16.84
CA LEU A 338 14.43 -1.81 -17.10
C LEU A 338 15.82 -1.58 -16.51
N SER A 339 16.47 -2.63 -16.05
CA SER A 339 17.85 -2.60 -15.58
C SER A 339 18.79 -3.23 -16.61
N PHE A 340 20.04 -2.76 -16.63
CA PHE A 340 21.10 -3.34 -17.41
C PHE A 340 22.02 -4.21 -16.53
N ALA A 341 22.72 -5.17 -17.12
CA ALA A 341 23.74 -5.92 -16.41
C ALA A 341 24.84 -4.97 -15.89
N GLU A 342 25.35 -5.20 -14.68
CA GLU A 342 26.42 -4.40 -14.09
C GLU A 342 27.68 -4.48 -14.95
N GLY A 343 27.97 -3.45 -15.75
CA GLY A 343 29.12 -3.39 -16.64
C GLY A 343 29.03 -2.28 -17.70
N CYS A 344 27.86 -1.81 -18.07
CA CYS A 344 27.69 -0.73 -19.05
C CYS A 344 27.56 0.63 -18.34
N VAL A 345 28.69 1.32 -18.18
CA VAL A 345 28.75 2.74 -17.81
C VAL A 345 28.32 3.55 -19.02
N ASN A 346 27.08 4.00 -19.05
CA ASN A 346 26.62 5.28 -19.62
C ASN A 346 25.09 5.28 -19.84
N GLY A 347 24.36 5.60 -18.75
CA GLY A 347 22.96 5.97 -18.80
C GLY A 347 22.59 6.78 -17.54
N PRO A 348 21.73 7.80 -17.62
CA PRO A 348 21.52 8.78 -16.54
C PRO A 348 20.63 8.30 -15.37
N VAL A 349 20.41 7.01 -15.14
CA VAL A 349 19.51 6.51 -14.08
C VAL A 349 20.23 5.57 -13.10
N CYS A 350 21.28 6.11 -12.43
CA CYS A 350 21.82 5.49 -11.22
C CYS A 350 21.70 6.44 -10.04
N LYS A 351 20.45 6.88 -9.72
CA LYS A 351 20.16 7.68 -8.50
C LYS A 351 18.76 7.38 -7.98
N ARG A 352 18.47 6.15 -7.58
CA ARG A 352 17.37 5.84 -6.64
C ARG A 352 17.51 4.41 -6.12
N GLY A 353 18.48 4.20 -5.27
CA GLY A 353 18.66 2.91 -4.61
C GLY A 353 19.57 2.99 -3.42
N LYS A 354 19.44 4.07 -2.60
CA LYS A 354 20.02 4.15 -1.26
C LYS A 354 19.22 5.15 -0.47
N GLU A 355 18.15 4.69 0.12
CA GLU A 355 17.55 5.26 1.33
C GLU A 355 16.34 4.40 1.69
N ILE A 356 16.58 3.27 2.30
CA ILE A 356 15.75 2.67 3.34
C ILE A 356 16.71 1.77 4.13
N CYS A 357 17.28 2.33 5.19
CA CYS A 357 17.71 1.60 6.39
C CYS A 357 16.68 1.86 7.48
#